data_f52102a512d723c7c427ae8f32483b7d
#
_entry.id   f52102a512d723c7c427ae8f32483b7d
#
_cell.length_a   1.000
_cell.length_b   1.000
_cell.length_c   1.000
_cell.angle_alpha   90.00
_cell.angle_beta   90.00
_cell.angle_gamma   90.00
#
_symmetry.space_group_name_H-M   'P 1'
#
loop_
_entity.id
_entity.type
_entity.pdbx_description
1 polymer ?
#
loop_
_entity_poly.entity_id
_entity_poly.type
_entity_poly.pdbx_seq_one_letter_code
_entity_poly.pdbx_strand_id
1 'polypeptide(L)'
;MLVSPDGLTKLLLKNGAGLALFILHFIFLAVEQDKFNYKDIYLRKIDINKRSIMGDLKHKQAFICDMDGVIYHGNHLLDGAGDFVNWLNSNNKNFLFLTNSSERTPRELSEKLKRLGVDVEESHFYTSALATADFLSLQKPGCSAYVIGEAGLMNALYNAGISMNNVDPDYVVMGETRNYSYEQIERAALLVQKGANLIGTNPDTTGPTEKGMVPATGSLISPIEMAAGVKAYFVGKPNPIMMRRAVRRLGCRSRHTVIIGDRMDTDIVAGIEAELDTVLVLSGVTSMDMVKKFAYRPKYIYSGLAEMLKTM
;
A
#
# COMPACT_ATOMS: atom_id res chain seq x y z
N MET A 1 -40.34 46.41 7.42
CA MET A 1 -41.39 45.65 8.16
C MET A 1 -40.72 44.37 8.62
N LEU A 2 -40.35 44.31 9.87
CA LEU A 2 -39.75 43.12 10.47
C LEU A 2 -40.90 42.18 10.85
N VAL A 3 -40.93 41.01 10.22
CA VAL A 3 -41.88 39.94 10.53
C VAL A 3 -41.42 39.31 11.87
N SER A 4 -42.32 39.17 12.84
CA SER A 4 -42.00 38.53 14.13
C SER A 4 -41.66 37.05 13.93
N PRO A 5 -40.82 36.46 14.77
CA PRO A 5 -40.41 35.06 14.70
C PRO A 5 -41.57 34.08 14.57
N ASP A 6 -42.71 34.32 15.23
CA ASP A 6 -43.90 33.47 15.16
C ASP A 6 -44.63 33.51 13.80
N GLY A 7 -44.55 34.64 13.08
CA GLY A 7 -45.12 34.75 11.74
C GLY A 7 -44.35 33.95 10.67
N LEU A 8 -43.03 33.87 10.83
CA LEU A 8 -42.17 33.12 9.93
C LEU A 8 -42.37 31.60 10.10
N THR A 9 -42.52 31.15 11.32
CA THR A 9 -42.69 29.73 11.67
C THR A 9 -44.00 29.16 11.08
N LYS A 10 -45.08 29.93 11.10
CA LYS A 10 -46.37 29.52 10.52
C LYS A 10 -46.39 29.48 8.98
N LEU A 11 -45.57 30.33 8.34
CA LEU A 11 -45.47 30.37 6.88
C LEU A 11 -44.66 29.19 6.33
N LEU A 12 -43.67 28.71 7.09
CA LEU A 12 -42.70 27.69 6.69
C LEU A 12 -43.21 26.25 6.90
N LEU A 13 -44.11 26.04 7.88
CA LEU A 13 -44.79 24.74 8.08
C LEU A 13 -45.79 24.38 6.97
N LYS A 14 -46.22 25.33 6.16
CA LYS A 14 -47.16 25.09 5.08
C LYS A 14 -46.56 24.51 3.80
N ASN A 15 -45.22 24.54 3.64
CA ASN A 15 -44.54 24.19 2.39
C ASN A 15 -43.65 22.95 2.45
N GLY A 16 -43.83 22.05 3.40
CA GLY A 16 -43.13 20.72 3.40
C GLY A 16 -41.62 20.73 3.70
N ALA A 17 -41.03 21.87 4.06
CA ALA A 17 -39.59 21.99 4.35
C ALA A 17 -39.24 21.90 5.85
N GLY A 18 -40.06 21.20 6.64
CA GLY A 18 -40.10 21.32 8.09
C GLY A 18 -38.82 20.93 8.85
N LEU A 19 -38.07 19.95 8.41
CA LEU A 19 -36.96 19.43 9.19
C LEU A 19 -35.67 20.25 9.04
N ALA A 20 -35.35 20.69 7.84
CA ALA A 20 -34.13 21.48 7.58
C ALA A 20 -34.22 22.89 8.19
N LEU A 21 -35.42 23.48 8.21
CA LEU A 21 -35.68 24.79 8.78
C LEU A 21 -35.80 24.75 10.30
N PHE A 22 -36.29 23.66 10.87
CA PHE A 22 -36.30 23.46 12.34
C PHE A 22 -34.86 23.37 12.87
N ILE A 23 -33.98 22.72 12.12
CA ILE A 23 -32.54 22.65 12.46
C ILE A 23 -31.88 24.03 12.33
N LEU A 24 -32.18 24.80 11.29
CA LEU A 24 -31.67 26.16 11.09
C LEU A 24 -32.20 27.15 12.19
N HIS A 25 -33.46 27.00 12.57
CA HIS A 25 -34.04 27.82 13.64
C HIS A 25 -33.44 27.50 15.02
N PHE A 26 -33.18 26.23 15.32
CA PHE A 26 -32.47 25.82 16.54
C PHE A 26 -31.00 26.28 16.53
N ILE A 27 -30.34 26.27 15.38
CA ILE A 27 -28.99 26.80 15.22
C ILE A 27 -28.99 28.33 15.43
N PHE A 28 -29.97 29.04 14.91
CA PHE A 28 -30.09 30.51 15.04
C PHE A 28 -30.37 30.94 16.54
N LEU A 29 -31.24 30.21 17.20
CA LEU A 29 -31.51 30.47 18.64
C LEU A 29 -30.33 30.13 19.56
N ALA A 30 -29.50 29.15 19.17
CA ALA A 30 -28.27 28.79 19.90
C ALA A 30 -27.15 29.83 19.72
N VAL A 31 -27.14 30.54 18.61
CA VAL A 31 -26.18 31.61 18.29
C VAL A 31 -26.50 32.90 19.05
N GLU A 32 -27.81 33.24 19.25
CA GLU A 32 -28.21 34.44 19.96
C GLU A 32 -27.99 34.38 21.50
N GLN A 33 -27.76 33.20 22.07
CA GLN A 33 -27.61 33.03 23.52
C GLN A 33 -26.18 32.92 24.03
N ASP A 34 -25.14 33.19 23.22
CA ASP A 34 -23.72 33.17 23.64
C ASP A 34 -23.27 31.89 24.44
N LYS A 35 -24.06 30.82 24.39
CA LYS A 35 -23.83 29.61 25.20
C LYS A 35 -23.25 28.42 24.43
N PHE A 36 -23.04 28.54 23.11
CA PHE A 36 -22.50 27.45 22.32
C PHE A 36 -21.22 27.86 21.61
N ASN A 37 -20.10 27.35 22.13
CA ASN A 37 -18.80 27.48 21.47
C ASN A 37 -18.71 26.45 20.33
N TYR A 38 -18.90 26.89 19.07
CA TYR A 38 -18.77 26.07 17.89
C TYR A 38 -17.44 25.30 17.81
N LYS A 39 -16.39 25.90 18.40
CA LYS A 39 -15.08 25.29 18.52
C LYS A 39 -15.12 24.03 19.37
N ASP A 40 -15.88 24.03 20.46
CA ASP A 40 -16.01 22.88 21.37
C ASP A 40 -16.88 21.77 20.77
N ILE A 41 -17.93 22.12 20.00
CA ILE A 41 -18.74 21.12 19.26
C ILE A 41 -17.92 20.50 18.13
N TYR A 42 -17.16 21.31 17.41
CA TYR A 42 -16.28 20.84 16.34
C TYR A 42 -15.15 19.98 16.91
N LEU A 43 -14.53 20.38 18.00
CA LEU A 43 -13.51 19.60 18.71
C LEU A 43 -14.09 18.32 19.33
N ARG A 44 -15.29 18.35 19.93
CA ARG A 44 -15.98 17.14 20.42
C ARG A 44 -16.37 16.19 19.29
N LYS A 45 -16.81 16.70 18.12
CA LYS A 45 -17.10 15.87 16.94
C LYS A 45 -15.85 15.24 16.37
N ILE A 46 -14.72 15.96 16.37
CA ILE A 46 -13.41 15.42 16.00
C ILE A 46 -12.97 14.37 17.02
N ASP A 47 -13.19 14.60 18.30
CA ASP A 47 -12.80 13.68 19.40
C ASP A 47 -13.69 12.42 19.43
N ILE A 48 -15.00 12.55 19.16
CA ILE A 48 -15.92 11.41 19.02
C ILE A 48 -15.58 10.61 17.78
N ASN A 49 -15.28 11.25 16.64
CA ASN A 49 -14.80 10.57 15.45
C ASN A 49 -13.42 9.90 15.68
N LYS A 50 -12.49 10.58 16.37
CA LYS A 50 -11.21 9.96 16.75
C LYS A 50 -11.43 8.74 17.66
N ARG A 51 -12.27 8.81 18.68
CA ARG A 51 -12.56 7.69 19.58
C ARG A 51 -13.29 6.54 18.89
N SER A 52 -14.23 6.82 18.00
CA SER A 52 -14.91 5.80 17.18
C SER A 52 -13.98 5.11 16.18
N ILE A 53 -12.97 5.85 15.67
CA ILE A 53 -11.97 5.36 14.70
C ILE A 53 -10.84 4.62 15.43
N MET A 54 -10.42 5.07 16.63
CA MET A 54 -9.28 4.52 17.38
C MET A 54 -9.48 3.07 17.86
N GLY A 55 -10.71 2.59 18.00
CA GLY A 55 -10.97 1.20 18.44
C GLY A 55 -11.04 0.16 17.31
N ASP A 56 -11.03 0.59 16.04
CA ASP A 56 -11.36 -0.31 14.91
C ASP A 56 -10.15 -1.16 14.48
N LEU A 57 -8.91 -0.64 14.56
CA LEU A 57 -7.71 -1.37 14.12
C LEU A 57 -7.43 -2.61 14.95
N LYS A 58 -7.55 -2.57 16.28
CA LYS A 58 -7.30 -3.73 17.14
C LYS A 58 -8.25 -4.91 16.85
N HIS A 59 -9.43 -4.65 16.29
CA HIS A 59 -10.42 -5.68 15.93
C HIS A 59 -10.16 -6.31 14.56
N LYS A 60 -9.24 -5.76 13.76
CA LYS A 60 -8.84 -6.37 12.49
C LYS A 60 -8.15 -7.71 12.71
N GLN A 61 -8.39 -8.63 11.79
CA GLN A 61 -7.87 -9.99 11.87
C GLN A 61 -6.51 -10.12 11.18
N ALA A 62 -6.27 -9.31 10.15
CA ALA A 62 -5.09 -9.43 9.32
C ALA A 62 -4.46 -8.07 9.00
N PHE A 63 -3.12 -8.06 8.92
CA PHE A 63 -2.31 -6.89 8.65
C PHE A 63 -1.34 -7.17 7.50
N ILE A 64 -1.41 -6.34 6.47
CA ILE A 64 -0.41 -6.26 5.42
C ILE A 64 0.43 -5.03 5.71
N CYS A 65 1.73 -5.16 5.79
CA CYS A 65 2.60 -4.06 6.19
C CYS A 65 3.72 -3.90 5.15
N ASP A 66 3.86 -2.69 4.61
CA ASP A 66 5.05 -2.38 3.82
C ASP A 66 6.29 -2.43 4.70
N MET A 67 7.46 -2.48 4.10
CA MET A 67 8.71 -2.69 4.84
C MET A 67 9.56 -1.42 4.93
N ASP A 68 9.99 -0.88 3.78
CA ASP A 68 10.85 0.31 3.77
C ASP A 68 10.03 1.56 4.12
N GLY A 69 10.49 2.38 5.04
CA GLY A 69 9.73 3.53 5.54
C GLY A 69 8.63 3.20 6.57
N VAL A 70 8.36 1.90 6.84
CA VAL A 70 7.38 1.44 7.83
C VAL A 70 8.02 0.63 8.94
N ILE A 71 8.76 -0.42 8.59
CA ILE A 71 9.44 -1.30 9.55
C ILE A 71 10.88 -0.85 9.79
N TYR A 72 11.57 -0.49 8.71
CA TYR A 72 12.96 -0.03 8.76
C TYR A 72 13.21 1.07 7.71
N HIS A 73 14.31 1.77 7.84
CA HIS A 73 14.92 2.58 6.80
C HIS A 73 16.40 2.20 6.66
N GLY A 74 16.80 1.71 5.48
CA GLY A 74 18.12 1.14 5.27
C GLY A 74 18.40 -0.02 6.23
N ASN A 75 19.34 0.16 7.16
CA ASN A 75 19.70 -0.81 8.20
C ASN A 75 19.26 -0.38 9.62
N HIS A 76 18.33 0.55 9.72
CA HIS A 76 17.80 1.05 11.00
C HIS A 76 16.33 0.67 11.16
N LEU A 77 16.02 0.00 12.28
CA LEU A 77 14.64 -0.29 12.66
C LEU A 77 13.93 1.01 13.04
N LEU A 78 12.70 1.20 12.54
CA LEU A 78 11.88 2.36 12.89
C LEU A 78 11.21 2.17 14.26
N ASP A 79 10.90 3.31 14.92
CA ASP A 79 10.32 3.32 16.24
C ASP A 79 8.94 2.63 16.27
N GLY A 80 8.76 1.72 17.24
CA GLY A 80 7.57 0.90 17.40
C GLY A 80 7.48 -0.32 16.48
N ALA A 81 8.42 -0.56 15.55
CA ALA A 81 8.34 -1.70 14.63
C ALA A 81 8.45 -3.05 15.35
N GLY A 82 9.40 -3.18 16.30
CA GLY A 82 9.54 -4.39 17.12
C GLY A 82 8.31 -4.63 18.01
N ASP A 83 7.81 -3.56 18.66
CA ASP A 83 6.61 -3.64 19.49
C ASP A 83 5.37 -4.01 18.67
N PHE A 84 5.27 -3.53 17.43
CA PHE A 84 4.18 -3.88 16.52
C PHE A 84 4.19 -5.37 16.16
N VAL A 85 5.33 -5.95 15.84
CA VAL A 85 5.46 -7.38 15.57
C VAL A 85 5.11 -8.21 16.82
N ASN A 86 5.60 -7.79 17.98
CA ASN A 86 5.26 -8.43 19.26
C ASN A 86 3.74 -8.35 19.53
N TRP A 87 3.12 -7.21 19.25
CA TRP A 87 1.67 -7.04 19.38
C TRP A 87 0.89 -7.95 18.44
N LEU A 88 1.30 -8.06 17.16
CA LEU A 88 0.67 -8.96 16.18
C LEU A 88 0.70 -10.41 16.66
N ASN A 89 1.85 -10.88 17.11
CA ASN A 89 2.04 -12.24 17.62
C ASN A 89 1.21 -12.50 18.90
N SER A 90 1.29 -11.58 19.88
CA SER A 90 0.58 -11.71 21.17
C SER A 90 -0.95 -11.67 21.03
N ASN A 91 -1.46 -11.06 19.96
CA ASN A 91 -2.89 -10.98 19.69
C ASN A 91 -3.36 -11.97 18.59
N ASN A 92 -2.50 -12.93 18.21
CA ASN A 92 -2.78 -13.96 17.19
C ASN A 92 -3.31 -13.35 15.88
N LYS A 93 -2.68 -12.23 15.42
CA LYS A 93 -3.04 -11.59 14.17
C LYS A 93 -2.33 -12.25 13.00
N ASN A 94 -3.06 -12.48 11.91
CA ASN A 94 -2.42 -12.89 10.66
C ASN A 94 -1.71 -11.67 10.04
N PHE A 95 -0.47 -11.82 9.61
CA PHE A 95 0.22 -10.71 8.98
C PHE A 95 1.18 -11.13 7.87
N LEU A 96 1.41 -10.20 6.94
CA LEU A 96 2.42 -10.29 5.89
C LEU A 96 3.17 -8.98 5.77
N PHE A 97 4.47 -9.06 5.63
CA PHE A 97 5.30 -7.98 5.12
C PHE A 97 5.27 -8.01 3.59
N LEU A 98 4.85 -6.91 3.00
CA LEU A 98 4.64 -6.77 1.56
C LEU A 98 5.59 -5.73 0.99
N THR A 99 6.47 -6.12 0.07
CA THR A 99 7.42 -5.19 -0.53
C THR A 99 7.40 -5.24 -2.05
N ASN A 100 7.57 -4.08 -2.69
CA ASN A 100 7.81 -4.00 -4.13
C ASN A 100 9.22 -4.45 -4.52
N SER A 101 10.15 -4.55 -3.58
CA SER A 101 11.48 -5.06 -3.89
C SER A 101 11.43 -6.53 -4.33
N SER A 102 12.13 -6.81 -5.42
CA SER A 102 12.30 -8.16 -6.00
C SER A 102 13.72 -8.71 -5.82
N GLU A 103 14.63 -7.93 -5.19
CA GLU A 103 16.04 -8.30 -5.08
C GLU A 103 16.27 -9.49 -4.14
N ARG A 104 15.57 -9.50 -2.99
CA ARG A 104 15.82 -10.44 -1.89
C ARG A 104 14.77 -11.52 -1.80
N THR A 105 15.24 -12.70 -1.37
CA THR A 105 14.36 -13.80 -0.99
C THR A 105 13.67 -13.52 0.36
N PRO A 106 12.53 -14.17 0.68
CA PRO A 106 11.91 -14.12 2.01
C PRO A 106 12.87 -14.46 3.13
N ARG A 107 13.76 -15.45 2.93
CA ARG A 107 14.79 -15.82 3.90
C ARG A 107 15.77 -14.69 4.19
N GLU A 108 16.29 -14.03 3.16
CA GLU A 108 17.20 -12.89 3.33
C GLU A 108 16.53 -11.70 4.03
N LEU A 109 15.23 -11.50 3.80
CA LEU A 109 14.44 -10.48 4.50
C LEU A 109 14.22 -10.84 5.97
N SER A 110 13.91 -12.11 6.27
CA SER A 110 13.83 -12.63 7.65
C SER A 110 15.17 -12.44 8.38
N GLU A 111 16.28 -12.86 7.77
CA GLU A 111 17.63 -12.68 8.32
C GLU A 111 17.99 -11.20 8.52
N LYS A 112 17.54 -10.30 7.63
CA LYS A 112 17.72 -8.85 7.81
C LYS A 112 16.96 -8.36 9.03
N LEU A 113 15.68 -8.69 9.19
CA LEU A 113 14.90 -8.28 10.36
C LEU A 113 15.48 -8.87 11.66
N LYS A 114 15.93 -10.10 11.64
CA LYS A 114 16.58 -10.72 12.80
C LYS A 114 17.84 -9.97 13.24
N ARG A 115 18.67 -9.52 12.31
CA ARG A 115 19.83 -8.65 12.63
C ARG A 115 19.43 -7.30 13.21
N LEU A 116 18.25 -6.81 12.86
CA LEU A 116 17.66 -5.58 13.41
C LEU A 116 16.91 -5.79 14.74
N GLY A 117 16.92 -7.03 15.27
CA GLY A 117 16.30 -7.38 16.55
C GLY A 117 14.84 -7.82 16.47
N VAL A 118 14.31 -8.09 15.28
CA VAL A 118 12.93 -8.55 15.08
C VAL A 118 12.94 -9.93 14.43
N ASP A 119 12.52 -10.96 15.17
CA ASP A 119 12.48 -12.34 14.68
C ASP A 119 11.14 -12.64 14.01
N VAL A 120 11.18 -12.90 12.70
CA VAL A 120 10.00 -13.17 11.87
C VAL A 120 10.34 -14.27 10.87
N GLU A 121 9.47 -15.27 10.76
CA GLU A 121 9.66 -16.38 9.83
C GLU A 121 9.52 -15.92 8.37
N GLU A 122 10.23 -16.59 7.46
CA GLU A 122 10.20 -16.30 6.03
C GLU A 122 8.80 -16.40 5.40
N SER A 123 7.89 -17.18 5.97
CA SER A 123 6.50 -17.33 5.54
C SER A 123 5.68 -16.03 5.62
N HIS A 124 6.14 -15.06 6.45
CA HIS A 124 5.49 -13.76 6.60
C HIS A 124 5.90 -12.73 5.55
N PHE A 125 6.72 -13.07 4.55
CA PHE A 125 7.14 -12.14 3.52
C PHE A 125 6.49 -12.45 2.18
N TYR A 126 5.95 -11.42 1.53
CA TYR A 126 5.41 -11.50 0.18
C TYR A 126 5.96 -10.38 -0.68
N THR A 127 6.93 -10.71 -1.52
CA THR A 127 7.65 -9.77 -2.37
C THR A 127 7.00 -9.63 -3.75
N SER A 128 7.33 -8.58 -4.50
CA SER A 128 6.91 -8.47 -5.90
C SER A 128 7.44 -9.60 -6.77
N ALA A 129 8.59 -10.20 -6.41
CA ALA A 129 9.12 -11.40 -7.06
C ALA A 129 8.17 -12.61 -6.90
N LEU A 130 7.71 -12.89 -5.67
CA LEU A 130 6.73 -13.95 -5.42
C LEU A 130 5.39 -13.67 -6.09
N ALA A 131 4.94 -12.40 -6.06
CA ALA A 131 3.70 -12.00 -6.73
C ALA A 131 3.79 -12.21 -8.26
N THR A 132 4.94 -11.91 -8.86
CA THR A 132 5.21 -12.13 -10.28
C THR A 132 5.21 -13.62 -10.62
N ALA A 133 5.88 -14.45 -9.82
CA ALA A 133 5.88 -15.89 -10.00
C ALA A 133 4.46 -16.49 -9.88
N ASP A 134 3.69 -16.11 -8.84
CA ASP A 134 2.29 -16.49 -8.69
C ASP A 134 1.43 -16.05 -9.89
N PHE A 135 1.66 -14.84 -10.39
CA PHE A 135 0.92 -14.31 -11.54
C PHE A 135 1.19 -15.14 -12.81
N LEU A 136 2.45 -15.35 -13.16
CA LEU A 136 2.84 -16.07 -14.38
C LEU A 136 2.37 -17.53 -14.36
N SER A 137 2.53 -18.23 -13.24
CA SER A 137 2.07 -19.61 -13.07
C SER A 137 0.57 -19.79 -13.28
N LEU A 138 -0.21 -18.74 -12.99
CA LEU A 138 -1.67 -18.76 -13.19
C LEU A 138 -2.07 -18.37 -14.60
N GLN A 139 -1.31 -17.48 -15.25
CA GLN A 139 -1.57 -17.10 -16.64
C GLN A 139 -1.24 -18.24 -17.60
N LYS A 140 -0.08 -18.87 -17.39
CA LYS A 140 0.40 -19.97 -18.24
C LYS A 140 1.20 -20.97 -17.39
N PRO A 141 0.58 -22.02 -16.85
CA PRO A 141 1.30 -23.07 -16.13
C PRO A 141 2.42 -23.69 -16.99
N GLY A 142 3.61 -23.85 -16.38
CA GLY A 142 4.78 -24.38 -17.07
C GLY A 142 5.41 -23.43 -18.11
N CYS A 143 5.13 -22.14 -18.03
CA CYS A 143 5.73 -21.14 -18.91
C CYS A 143 7.25 -21.00 -18.71
N SER A 144 7.87 -20.34 -19.69
CA SER A 144 9.29 -20.01 -19.68
C SER A 144 9.53 -18.51 -19.70
N ALA A 145 10.66 -18.07 -19.14
CA ALA A 145 11.00 -16.66 -19.04
C ALA A 145 12.47 -16.37 -19.32
N TYR A 146 12.73 -15.27 -20.02
CA TYR A 146 14.00 -14.56 -19.97
C TYR A 146 13.97 -13.56 -18.85
N VAL A 147 14.92 -13.64 -17.92
CA VAL A 147 14.85 -12.89 -16.64
C VAL A 147 16.07 -11.97 -16.50
N ILE A 148 15.80 -10.71 -16.19
CA ILE A 148 16.78 -9.72 -15.75
C ILE A 148 16.40 -9.32 -14.32
N GLY A 149 17.18 -9.73 -13.33
CA GLY A 149 16.89 -9.48 -11.92
C GLY A 149 17.86 -10.22 -10.99
N GLU A 150 17.69 -10.01 -9.70
CA GLU A 150 18.53 -10.58 -8.65
C GLU A 150 17.98 -11.94 -8.14
N ALA A 151 18.67 -12.52 -7.16
CA ALA A 151 18.38 -13.85 -6.62
C ALA A 151 16.94 -14.01 -6.12
N GLY A 152 16.34 -12.97 -5.54
CA GLY A 152 14.95 -13.00 -5.08
C GLY A 152 13.97 -13.34 -6.20
N LEU A 153 14.11 -12.69 -7.36
CA LEU A 153 13.26 -12.94 -8.52
C LEU A 153 13.55 -14.32 -9.14
N MET A 154 14.83 -14.64 -9.33
CA MET A 154 15.24 -15.92 -9.94
C MET A 154 14.71 -17.10 -9.12
N ASN A 155 14.87 -17.07 -7.78
CA ASN A 155 14.39 -18.13 -6.90
C ASN A 155 12.86 -18.24 -6.89
N ALA A 156 12.16 -17.09 -6.87
CA ALA A 156 10.69 -17.09 -6.89
C ALA A 156 10.13 -17.78 -8.15
N LEU A 157 10.67 -17.44 -9.32
CA LEU A 157 10.27 -18.02 -10.60
C LEU A 157 10.62 -19.50 -10.68
N TYR A 158 11.84 -19.88 -10.28
CA TYR A 158 12.29 -21.27 -10.27
C TYR A 158 11.41 -22.15 -9.36
N ASN A 159 11.12 -21.70 -8.14
CA ASN A 159 10.28 -22.42 -7.18
C ASN A 159 8.82 -22.54 -7.65
N ALA A 160 8.38 -21.65 -8.51
CA ALA A 160 7.06 -21.69 -9.14
C ALA A 160 7.00 -22.58 -10.41
N GLY A 161 8.11 -23.26 -10.77
CA GLY A 161 8.20 -24.15 -11.93
C GLY A 161 8.32 -23.40 -13.25
N ILE A 162 8.74 -22.13 -13.26
CA ILE A 162 8.96 -21.34 -14.46
C ILE A 162 10.39 -21.59 -14.95
N SER A 163 10.52 -22.10 -16.18
CA SER A 163 11.82 -22.43 -16.75
C SER A 163 12.52 -21.19 -17.33
N MET A 164 13.85 -21.11 -17.14
CA MET A 164 14.64 -20.04 -17.74
C MET A 164 14.90 -20.39 -19.23
N ASN A 165 14.57 -19.45 -20.14
CA ASN A 165 14.70 -19.64 -21.57
C ASN A 165 15.23 -18.34 -22.23
N ASN A 166 16.38 -18.45 -22.89
CA ASN A 166 17.05 -17.31 -23.52
C ASN A 166 16.83 -17.26 -25.03
N VAL A 167 16.07 -18.21 -25.61
CA VAL A 167 15.91 -18.36 -27.05
C VAL A 167 14.50 -17.99 -27.50
N ASP A 168 13.49 -18.61 -26.89
CA ASP A 168 12.08 -18.43 -27.25
C ASP A 168 11.23 -18.50 -25.96
N PRO A 169 11.33 -17.50 -25.08
CA PRO A 169 10.56 -17.46 -23.84
C PRO A 169 9.13 -16.98 -24.07
N ASP A 170 8.21 -17.41 -23.21
CA ASP A 170 6.85 -16.88 -23.15
C ASP A 170 6.82 -15.44 -22.61
N TYR A 171 7.76 -15.15 -21.70
CA TYR A 171 7.84 -13.87 -21.00
C TYR A 171 9.27 -13.34 -20.94
N VAL A 172 9.41 -12.02 -21.02
CA VAL A 172 10.58 -11.28 -20.56
C VAL A 172 10.22 -10.65 -19.24
N VAL A 173 10.94 -11.00 -18.17
CA VAL A 173 10.64 -10.55 -16.80
C VAL A 173 11.79 -9.69 -16.29
N MET A 174 11.45 -8.45 -15.91
CA MET A 174 12.40 -7.47 -15.34
C MET A 174 12.10 -7.20 -13.89
N GLY A 175 13.10 -7.38 -13.03
CA GLY A 175 13.11 -6.93 -11.64
C GLY A 175 14.20 -5.90 -11.37
N GLU A 176 14.36 -5.52 -10.12
CA GLU A 176 15.46 -4.69 -9.68
C GLU A 176 16.79 -5.45 -9.86
N THR A 177 17.80 -4.74 -10.36
CA THR A 177 19.17 -5.27 -10.47
C THR A 177 20.17 -4.14 -10.57
N ARG A 178 21.37 -4.41 -10.11
CA ARG A 178 22.53 -3.53 -10.29
C ARG A 178 23.43 -3.99 -11.43
N ASN A 179 23.16 -5.19 -11.94
CA ASN A 179 23.90 -5.76 -13.07
C ASN A 179 23.01 -5.66 -14.33
N TYR A 180 23.23 -4.59 -15.09
CA TYR A 180 22.38 -4.19 -16.21
C TYR A 180 23.24 -3.77 -17.41
N SER A 181 23.28 -4.63 -18.44
CA SER A 181 24.12 -4.41 -19.61
C SER A 181 23.31 -4.10 -20.88
N TYR A 182 23.97 -3.50 -21.88
CA TYR A 182 23.38 -3.26 -23.18
C TYR A 182 22.92 -4.57 -23.84
N GLU A 183 23.71 -5.63 -23.76
CA GLU A 183 23.38 -6.95 -24.33
C GLU A 183 22.13 -7.56 -23.73
N GLN A 184 21.90 -7.33 -22.43
CA GLN A 184 20.66 -7.76 -21.77
C GLN A 184 19.46 -6.99 -22.28
N ILE A 185 19.58 -5.65 -22.44
CA ILE A 185 18.53 -4.79 -22.98
C ILE A 185 18.19 -5.19 -24.40
N GLU A 186 19.21 -5.32 -25.26
CA GLU A 186 19.08 -5.71 -26.66
C GLU A 186 18.37 -7.05 -26.80
N ARG A 187 18.83 -8.07 -26.05
CA ARG A 187 18.21 -9.40 -26.06
C ARG A 187 16.76 -9.35 -25.60
N ALA A 188 16.47 -8.66 -24.49
CA ALA A 188 15.11 -8.52 -24.00
C ALA A 188 14.19 -7.86 -25.04
N ALA A 189 14.63 -6.75 -25.64
CA ALA A 189 13.86 -6.06 -26.68
C ALA A 189 13.59 -6.94 -27.89
N LEU A 190 14.60 -7.69 -28.38
CA LEU A 190 14.44 -8.62 -29.50
C LEU A 190 13.48 -9.77 -29.18
N LEU A 191 13.52 -10.31 -27.96
CA LEU A 191 12.60 -11.37 -27.53
C LEU A 191 11.16 -10.85 -27.46
N VAL A 192 10.96 -9.64 -26.93
CA VAL A 192 9.64 -8.99 -26.91
C VAL A 192 9.12 -8.72 -28.32
N GLN A 193 9.96 -8.21 -29.23
CA GLN A 193 9.60 -8.02 -30.65
C GLN A 193 9.21 -9.32 -31.35
N LYS A 194 9.76 -10.47 -30.91
CA LYS A 194 9.41 -11.80 -31.41
C LYS A 194 8.14 -12.37 -30.83
N GLY A 195 7.53 -11.71 -29.83
CA GLY A 195 6.24 -12.12 -29.26
C GLY A 195 6.23 -12.48 -27.79
N ALA A 196 7.37 -12.43 -27.10
CA ALA A 196 7.39 -12.61 -25.63
C ALA A 196 6.69 -11.44 -24.93
N ASN A 197 5.88 -11.72 -23.89
CA ASN A 197 5.20 -10.69 -23.12
C ASN A 197 6.14 -10.03 -22.10
N LEU A 198 6.12 -8.69 -22.04
CA LEU A 198 6.99 -7.93 -21.14
C LEU A 198 6.33 -7.71 -19.76
N ILE A 199 6.99 -8.18 -18.72
CA ILE A 199 6.54 -8.13 -17.33
C ILE A 199 7.59 -7.38 -16.47
N GLY A 200 7.13 -6.40 -15.69
CA GLY A 200 7.92 -5.76 -14.64
C GLY A 200 7.44 -6.21 -13.25
N THR A 201 8.38 -6.42 -12.31
CA THR A 201 8.00 -6.79 -10.95
C THR A 201 7.27 -5.67 -10.21
N ASN A 202 7.62 -4.41 -10.47
CA ASN A 202 6.98 -3.22 -9.92
C ASN A 202 7.18 -2.00 -10.83
N PRO A 203 6.31 -0.97 -10.77
CA PRO A 203 6.41 0.23 -11.60
C PRO A 203 7.28 1.33 -10.99
N ASP A 204 7.89 1.12 -9.82
CA ASP A 204 8.66 2.14 -9.12
C ASP A 204 9.82 2.61 -9.99
N THR A 205 9.87 3.91 -10.26
CA THR A 205 10.95 4.52 -11.06
C THR A 205 12.22 4.68 -10.25
N THR A 206 12.07 4.88 -8.93
CA THR A 206 13.20 5.01 -8.00
C THR A 206 12.92 4.30 -6.69
N GLY A 207 13.98 3.85 -6.04
CA GLY A 207 13.96 3.30 -4.68
C GLY A 207 14.91 4.06 -3.75
N PRO A 208 14.57 4.21 -2.45
CA PRO A 208 15.43 4.87 -1.49
C PRO A 208 16.59 3.95 -1.08
N THR A 209 17.77 4.55 -0.91
CA THR A 209 18.95 3.91 -0.30
C THR A 209 19.60 4.87 0.69
N GLU A 210 20.53 4.39 1.50
CA GLU A 210 21.32 5.25 2.41
C GLU A 210 22.12 6.33 1.66
N LYS A 211 22.39 6.13 0.37
CA LYS A 211 23.13 7.08 -0.49
C LYS A 211 22.23 8.00 -1.31
N GLY A 212 20.90 7.87 -1.18
CA GLY A 212 19.91 8.61 -1.94
C GLY A 212 19.03 7.74 -2.83
N MET A 213 18.29 8.36 -3.74
CA MET A 213 17.38 7.67 -4.65
C MET A 213 18.16 7.03 -5.81
N VAL A 214 17.88 5.76 -6.06
CA VAL A 214 18.48 4.98 -7.15
C VAL A 214 17.40 4.48 -8.12
N PRO A 215 17.74 4.17 -9.39
CA PRO A 215 16.78 3.58 -10.34
C PRO A 215 16.20 2.25 -9.80
N ALA A 216 14.87 2.09 -9.93
CA ALA A 216 14.15 0.85 -9.66
C ALA A 216 13.58 0.26 -10.95
N THR A 217 12.80 -0.83 -10.86
CA THR A 217 12.34 -1.62 -12.01
C THR A 217 11.70 -0.78 -13.11
N GLY A 218 10.84 0.19 -12.76
CA GLY A 218 10.17 1.04 -13.75
C GLY A 218 11.13 1.88 -14.60
N SER A 219 12.25 2.33 -14.03
CA SER A 219 13.30 3.02 -14.78
C SER A 219 14.14 2.04 -15.60
N LEU A 220 14.49 0.89 -15.03
CA LEU A 220 15.34 -0.10 -15.68
C LEU A 220 14.67 -0.77 -16.89
N ILE A 221 13.36 -0.97 -16.87
CA ILE A 221 12.59 -1.59 -17.96
C ILE A 221 12.33 -0.63 -19.14
N SER A 222 12.40 0.69 -18.90
CA SER A 222 12.04 1.69 -19.91
C SER A 222 12.81 1.58 -21.24
N PRO A 223 14.14 1.29 -21.30
CA PRO A 223 14.83 1.09 -22.56
C PRO A 223 14.28 -0.10 -23.37
N ILE A 224 13.84 -1.17 -22.70
CA ILE A 224 13.23 -2.33 -23.35
C ILE A 224 11.87 -1.96 -23.92
N GLU A 225 11.02 -1.25 -23.15
CA GLU A 225 9.73 -0.74 -23.63
C GLU A 225 9.89 0.15 -24.87
N MET A 226 10.84 1.09 -24.83
CA MET A 226 11.11 2.01 -25.94
C MET A 226 11.60 1.29 -27.18
N ALA A 227 12.54 0.35 -27.04
CA ALA A 227 13.11 -0.39 -28.17
C ALA A 227 12.12 -1.39 -28.78
N ALA A 228 11.28 -2.03 -27.96
CA ALA A 228 10.29 -3.00 -28.40
C ALA A 228 8.95 -2.36 -28.84
N GLY A 229 8.69 -1.10 -28.49
CA GLY A 229 7.45 -0.39 -28.83
C GLY A 229 6.23 -0.88 -28.03
N VAL A 230 6.42 -1.50 -26.85
CA VAL A 230 5.36 -2.02 -25.98
C VAL A 230 5.49 -1.50 -24.56
N LYS A 231 4.41 -1.62 -23.78
CA LYS A 231 4.42 -1.33 -22.36
C LYS A 231 4.46 -2.62 -21.55
N ALA A 232 5.24 -2.59 -20.48
CA ALA A 232 5.30 -3.69 -19.53
C ALA A 232 4.01 -3.76 -18.69
N TYR A 233 3.62 -4.99 -18.34
CA TYR A 233 2.64 -5.19 -17.28
C TYR A 233 3.35 -5.35 -15.94
N PHE A 234 3.03 -4.47 -14.97
CA PHE A 234 3.63 -4.49 -13.65
C PHE A 234 2.74 -5.23 -12.66
N VAL A 235 3.32 -6.17 -11.90
CA VAL A 235 2.59 -7.03 -10.96
C VAL A 235 2.56 -6.44 -9.55
N GLY A 236 3.63 -5.77 -9.12
CA GLY A 236 3.76 -5.16 -7.80
C GLY A 236 2.80 -4.00 -7.54
N LYS A 237 2.77 -3.49 -6.30
CA LYS A 237 1.97 -2.30 -5.95
C LYS A 237 2.21 -1.16 -6.95
N PRO A 238 1.21 -0.42 -7.39
CA PRO A 238 -0.18 -0.40 -6.91
C PRO A 238 -1.11 -1.44 -7.53
N ASN A 239 -0.62 -2.40 -8.32
CA ASN A 239 -1.50 -3.38 -8.96
C ASN A 239 -2.29 -4.17 -7.90
N PRO A 240 -3.64 -4.15 -7.95
CA PRO A 240 -4.49 -4.80 -6.97
C PRO A 240 -4.35 -6.32 -6.92
N ILE A 241 -3.73 -6.93 -7.94
CA ILE A 241 -3.51 -8.38 -7.97
C ILE A 241 -2.59 -8.83 -6.83
N MET A 242 -1.54 -8.04 -6.54
CA MET A 242 -0.63 -8.32 -5.43
C MET A 242 -1.37 -8.28 -4.08
N MET A 243 -2.21 -7.26 -3.85
CA MET A 243 -3.03 -7.16 -2.64
C MET A 243 -4.02 -8.31 -2.49
N ARG A 244 -4.73 -8.67 -3.56
CA ARG A 244 -5.69 -9.78 -3.54
C ARG A 244 -5.01 -11.11 -3.23
N ARG A 245 -3.79 -11.31 -3.71
CA ARG A 245 -2.98 -12.49 -3.39
C ARG A 245 -2.52 -12.49 -1.94
N ALA A 246 -2.06 -11.35 -1.41
CA ALA A 246 -1.69 -11.19 -0.02
C ALA A 246 -2.88 -11.52 0.92
N VAL A 247 -4.08 -10.97 0.65
CA VAL A 247 -5.30 -11.25 1.41
C VAL A 247 -5.66 -12.74 1.38
N ARG A 248 -5.53 -13.40 0.21
CA ARG A 248 -5.76 -14.85 0.09
C ARG A 248 -4.76 -15.69 0.89
N ARG A 249 -3.48 -15.32 0.88
CA ARG A 249 -2.43 -15.98 1.69
C ARG A 249 -2.69 -15.85 3.18
N LEU A 250 -3.24 -14.71 3.63
CA LEU A 250 -3.66 -14.50 5.02
C LEU A 250 -4.93 -15.27 5.41
N GLY A 251 -5.66 -15.84 4.46
CA GLY A 251 -6.91 -16.56 4.73
C GLY A 251 -8.04 -15.66 5.27
N CYS A 252 -7.95 -14.35 5.07
CA CYS A 252 -8.87 -13.37 5.61
C CYS A 252 -9.71 -12.70 4.50
N ARG A 253 -10.74 -11.95 4.90
CA ARG A 253 -11.52 -11.13 3.98
C ARG A 253 -10.96 -9.69 3.97
N SER A 254 -11.05 -8.99 2.83
CA SER A 254 -10.59 -7.60 2.68
C SER A 254 -11.08 -6.68 3.80
N ARG A 255 -12.38 -6.72 4.15
CA ARG A 255 -12.97 -5.89 5.22
C ARG A 255 -12.37 -6.11 6.63
N HIS A 256 -11.70 -7.24 6.87
CA HIS A 256 -11.03 -7.58 8.12
C HIS A 256 -9.51 -7.42 8.04
N THR A 257 -9.01 -6.92 6.91
CA THR A 257 -7.59 -6.74 6.62
C THR A 257 -7.26 -5.26 6.54
N VAL A 258 -6.07 -4.90 7.02
CA VAL A 258 -5.50 -3.55 6.98
C VAL A 258 -4.23 -3.58 6.16
N ILE A 259 -4.02 -2.57 5.33
CA ILE A 259 -2.70 -2.25 4.75
C ILE A 259 -2.09 -1.06 5.49
N ILE A 260 -0.83 -1.22 5.90
CA ILE A 260 -0.02 -0.16 6.49
C ILE A 260 1.12 0.13 5.52
N GLY A 261 1.24 1.37 5.09
CA GLY A 261 2.28 1.80 4.17
C GLY A 261 2.64 3.27 4.35
N ASP A 262 3.72 3.68 3.74
CA ASP A 262 4.23 5.05 3.79
C ASP A 262 4.02 5.84 2.49
N ARG A 263 3.49 5.16 1.43
CA ARG A 263 3.33 5.77 0.12
C ARG A 263 1.87 5.81 -0.33
N MET A 264 1.44 7.01 -0.74
CA MET A 264 0.10 7.22 -1.30
C MET A 264 -0.08 6.51 -2.65
N ASP A 265 0.91 6.60 -3.53
CA ASP A 265 0.88 6.15 -4.92
C ASP A 265 1.07 4.63 -5.10
N THR A 266 1.44 3.90 -4.05
CA THR A 266 1.57 2.45 -4.07
C THR A 266 0.68 1.78 -3.02
N ASP A 267 0.95 1.97 -1.72
CA ASP A 267 0.29 1.24 -0.64
C ASP A 267 -1.18 1.64 -0.48
N ILE A 268 -1.41 2.97 -0.42
CA ILE A 268 -2.74 3.48 -0.10
C ILE A 268 -3.69 3.24 -1.26
N VAL A 269 -3.28 3.53 -2.50
CA VAL A 269 -4.14 3.27 -3.66
C VAL A 269 -4.39 1.78 -3.86
N ALA A 270 -3.36 0.91 -3.71
CA ALA A 270 -3.54 -0.54 -3.82
C ALA A 270 -4.48 -1.09 -2.74
N GLY A 271 -4.41 -0.53 -1.52
CA GLY A 271 -5.33 -0.88 -0.43
C GLY A 271 -6.77 -0.47 -0.74
N ILE A 272 -6.97 0.75 -1.22
CA ILE A 272 -8.31 1.24 -1.62
C ILE A 272 -8.91 0.35 -2.72
N GLU A 273 -8.15 0.06 -3.78
CA GLU A 273 -8.61 -0.76 -4.91
C GLU A 273 -8.86 -2.24 -4.53
N ALA A 274 -8.22 -2.71 -3.46
CA ALA A 274 -8.45 -4.05 -2.89
C ALA A 274 -9.51 -4.05 -1.77
N GLU A 275 -10.16 -2.92 -1.49
CA GLU A 275 -11.19 -2.75 -0.44
C GLU A 275 -10.67 -3.05 0.97
N LEU A 276 -9.41 -2.70 1.24
CA LEU A 276 -8.80 -2.80 2.56
C LEU A 276 -8.96 -1.49 3.34
N ASP A 277 -8.93 -1.58 4.66
CA ASP A 277 -8.66 -0.40 5.46
C ASP A 277 -7.18 0.03 5.26
N THR A 278 -6.96 1.32 5.06
CA THR A 278 -5.64 1.86 4.75
C THR A 278 -5.10 2.72 5.88
N VAL A 279 -3.89 2.45 6.29
CA VAL A 279 -3.11 3.21 7.27
C VAL A 279 -1.89 3.80 6.56
N LEU A 280 -1.79 5.12 6.54
CA LEU A 280 -0.60 5.83 6.12
C LEU A 280 0.25 6.14 7.36
N VAL A 281 1.53 5.77 7.33
CA VAL A 281 2.53 6.23 8.28
C VAL A 281 3.42 7.28 7.63
N LEU A 282 3.76 8.33 8.37
CA LEU A 282 4.56 9.46 7.88
C LEU A 282 6.06 9.27 8.19
N SER A 283 6.45 8.06 8.58
CA SER A 283 7.85 7.70 8.86
C SER A 283 8.70 7.46 7.61
N GLY A 284 8.09 7.43 6.43
CA GLY A 284 8.77 7.17 5.16
C GLY A 284 8.66 8.33 4.15
N VAL A 285 8.20 8.02 2.93
CA VAL A 285 8.25 8.94 1.77
C VAL A 285 7.19 10.04 1.83
N THR A 286 5.96 9.73 2.26
CA THR A 286 4.84 10.68 2.16
C THR A 286 4.79 11.65 3.33
N SER A 287 4.74 12.95 3.04
CA SER A 287 4.44 14.01 4.01
C SER A 287 2.96 14.39 3.99
N MET A 288 2.46 15.06 5.05
CA MET A 288 1.08 15.57 5.11
C MET A 288 0.74 16.52 3.96
N ASP A 289 1.71 17.30 3.46
CA ASP A 289 1.48 18.20 2.32
C ASP A 289 1.37 17.44 1.01
N MET A 290 2.07 16.31 0.88
CA MET A 290 1.91 15.40 -0.27
C MET A 290 0.53 14.76 -0.28
N VAL A 291 -0.01 14.33 0.86
CA VAL A 291 -1.35 13.73 0.96
C VAL A 291 -2.42 14.60 0.33
N LYS A 292 -2.32 15.93 0.50
CA LYS A 292 -3.29 16.91 -0.04
C LYS A 292 -3.37 16.91 -1.56
N LYS A 293 -2.30 16.50 -2.25
CA LYS A 293 -2.20 16.49 -3.73
C LYS A 293 -2.89 15.31 -4.37
N PHE A 294 -3.22 14.26 -3.63
CA PHE A 294 -3.92 13.08 -4.16
C PHE A 294 -5.43 13.26 -4.13
N ALA A 295 -6.15 12.64 -5.06
CA ALA A 295 -7.62 12.66 -5.12
C ALA A 295 -8.28 11.75 -4.05
N TYR A 296 -7.53 10.83 -3.47
CA TYR A 296 -7.99 9.87 -2.47
C TYR A 296 -7.30 10.08 -1.12
N ARG A 297 -7.84 9.47 -0.06
CA ARG A 297 -7.32 9.62 1.31
C ARG A 297 -7.18 8.24 1.95
N PRO A 298 -6.13 8.04 2.79
CA PRO A 298 -6.09 6.88 3.67
C PRO A 298 -7.18 6.97 4.72
N LYS A 299 -7.63 5.84 5.24
CA LYS A 299 -8.61 5.79 6.34
C LYS A 299 -8.01 6.31 7.65
N TYR A 300 -6.72 6.02 7.89
CA TYR A 300 -5.98 6.43 9.09
C TYR A 300 -4.64 7.03 8.70
N ILE A 301 -4.16 8.00 9.48
CA ILE A 301 -2.82 8.59 9.33
C ILE A 301 -2.18 8.67 10.70
N TYR A 302 -0.93 8.19 10.80
CA TYR A 302 -0.10 8.24 12.01
C TYR A 302 1.31 8.73 11.65
N SER A 303 2.02 9.27 12.64
CA SER A 303 3.45 9.64 12.46
C SER A 303 4.34 8.41 12.25
N GLY A 304 3.94 7.25 12.79
CA GLY A 304 4.64 5.97 12.67
C GLY A 304 3.92 4.87 13.45
N LEU A 305 4.52 3.67 13.49
CA LEU A 305 3.94 2.52 14.18
C LEU A 305 3.82 2.73 15.70
N ALA A 306 4.76 3.45 16.32
CA ALA A 306 4.70 3.76 17.75
C ALA A 306 3.45 4.57 18.14
N GLU A 307 3.04 5.54 17.31
CA GLU A 307 1.81 6.29 17.54
C GLU A 307 0.58 5.41 17.30
N MET A 308 0.57 4.63 16.22
CA MET A 308 -0.53 3.72 15.90
C MET A 308 -0.80 2.75 17.05
N LEU A 309 0.24 2.14 17.64
CA LEU A 309 0.12 1.20 18.75
C LEU A 309 -0.54 1.82 20.00
N LYS A 310 -0.29 3.09 20.28
CA LYS A 310 -0.94 3.79 21.42
C LYS A 310 -2.45 3.91 21.25
N THR A 311 -2.97 3.69 20.05
CA THR A 311 -4.41 3.79 19.72
C THR A 311 -5.10 2.43 19.64
N MET A 312 -4.33 1.33 19.70
CA MET A 312 -4.79 -0.06 19.64
C MET A 312 -4.92 -0.66 21.02
#